data_a75732a709f41bdce361fe55ebea2d24
#
_entry.id   a75732a709f41bdce361fe55ebea2d24
#
_cell.length_a   1.000
_cell.length_b   1.000
_cell.length_c   1.000
_cell.angle_alpha   90.00
_cell.angle_beta   90.00
_cell.angle_gamma   90.00
#
_symmetry.space_group_name_H-M   'P 1'
#
loop_
_entity.id
_entity.type
_entity.pdbx_description
1 polymer ?
#
loop_
_entity_poly.entity_id
_entity_poly.type
_entity_poly.pdbx_seq_one_letter_code
_entity_poly.pdbx_strand_id
1 'polypeptide(L)'
;MRLWTIHPRYLDSVGLVALWREGLLARRVLLNRTRGYRQHPQLQRFRSQRNPVACINSYLGFVQTEGARRGYHFDRSKIGRTRTSGVLRETSGQLTYEWQHLIRKLESRNPELARRWRSVRRPQANPLFRIVAGGVRPWEKVTGGEL
;
A
#
# COMPACT_ATOMS: atom_id res chain seq x y z
N MET A 1 9.18 -0.91 5.77
CA MET A 1 8.29 -0.22 4.81
C MET A 1 7.35 -1.23 4.18
N ARG A 2 6.06 -0.98 4.22
CA ARG A 2 5.08 -1.73 3.45
C ARG A 2 4.16 -0.77 2.72
N LEU A 3 4.01 -0.98 1.42
CA LEU A 3 3.11 -0.21 0.57
C LEU A 3 1.98 -1.16 0.14
N TRP A 4 0.89 -1.12 0.87
CA TRP A 4 -0.20 -2.08 0.72
C TRP A 4 -0.84 -2.00 -0.67
N THR A 5 -1.05 -3.16 -1.29
CA THR A 5 -1.95 -3.30 -2.45
C THR A 5 -3.40 -3.12 -2.02
N ILE A 6 -3.72 -3.50 -0.79
CA ILE A 6 -5.05 -3.42 -0.19
C ILE A 6 -5.53 -1.97 -0.14
N HIS A 7 -6.83 -1.77 -0.36
CA HIS A 7 -7.44 -0.45 -0.23
C HIS A 7 -7.20 0.09 1.19
N PRO A 8 -6.79 1.36 1.34
CA PRO A 8 -6.49 1.93 2.67
C PRO A 8 -7.68 1.95 3.63
N ARG A 9 -8.89 1.80 3.14
CA ARG A 9 -10.11 1.73 3.98
C ARG A 9 -10.06 0.62 5.03
N TYR A 10 -9.29 -0.45 4.78
CA TYR A 10 -9.22 -1.58 5.70
C TYR A 10 -8.23 -1.39 6.84
N LEU A 11 -7.36 -0.40 6.76
CA LEU A 11 -6.33 -0.18 7.76
C LEU A 11 -6.94 0.46 9.02
N ASP A 12 -6.40 0.08 10.18
CA ASP A 12 -6.68 0.79 11.42
C ASP A 12 -6.02 2.17 11.40
N SER A 13 -6.33 3.01 12.40
CA SER A 13 -5.81 4.38 12.45
C SER A 13 -4.27 4.41 12.45
N VAL A 14 -3.65 3.55 13.24
CA VAL A 14 -2.18 3.45 13.30
C VAL A 14 -1.61 3.01 11.95
N GLY A 15 -2.24 2.02 11.31
CA GLY A 15 -1.82 1.51 10.01
C GLY A 15 -1.95 2.53 8.90
N LEU A 16 -3.02 3.32 8.91
CA LEU A 16 -3.24 4.35 7.89
C LEU A 16 -2.19 5.47 8.00
N VAL A 17 -1.93 5.95 9.22
CA VAL A 17 -0.89 6.96 9.44
C VAL A 17 0.49 6.44 9.04
N ALA A 18 0.79 5.18 9.39
CA ALA A 18 2.04 4.55 8.98
C ALA A 18 2.14 4.47 7.45
N LEU A 19 1.07 4.10 6.76
CA LEU A 19 1.07 4.02 5.30
C LEU A 19 1.31 5.38 4.66
N TRP A 20 0.70 6.43 5.18
CA TRP A 20 0.93 7.79 4.70
C TRP A 20 2.42 8.15 4.80
N ARG A 21 3.03 7.91 5.95
CA ARG A 21 4.45 8.19 6.20
C ARG A 21 5.36 7.35 5.31
N GLU A 22 5.07 6.05 5.18
CA GLU A 22 5.85 5.14 4.33
C GLU A 22 5.72 5.50 2.85
N GLY A 23 4.55 5.90 2.41
CA GLY A 23 4.33 6.36 1.05
C GLY A 23 5.11 7.63 0.73
N LEU A 24 5.16 8.58 1.67
CA LEU A 24 5.97 9.80 1.51
C LEU A 24 7.46 9.47 1.47
N LEU A 25 7.92 8.53 2.30
CA LEU A 25 9.30 8.06 2.26
C LEU A 25 9.60 7.41 0.91
N ALA A 26 8.71 6.53 0.45
CA ALA A 26 8.86 5.89 -0.86
C ALA A 26 8.99 6.92 -1.99
N ARG A 27 8.18 7.97 -1.96
CA ARG A 27 8.26 9.06 -2.93
C ARG A 27 9.63 9.72 -2.91
N ARG A 28 10.15 10.02 -1.73
CA ARG A 28 11.48 10.63 -1.58
C ARG A 28 12.58 9.73 -2.13
N VAL A 29 12.48 8.43 -1.88
CA VAL A 29 13.43 7.44 -2.42
C VAL A 29 13.39 7.43 -3.94
N LEU A 30 12.19 7.41 -4.53
CA LEU A 30 12.02 7.41 -5.99
C LEU A 30 12.50 8.71 -6.63
N LEU A 31 12.52 9.81 -5.87
CA LEU A 31 13.09 11.08 -6.29
C LEU A 31 14.59 11.19 -6.03
N ASN A 32 15.25 10.14 -5.54
CA ASN A 32 16.66 10.11 -5.17
C ASN A 32 17.04 11.15 -4.10
N ARG A 33 16.12 11.38 -3.15
CA ARG A 33 16.31 12.38 -2.08
C ARG A 33 16.62 11.74 -0.72
N THR A 34 16.98 10.46 -0.70
CA THR A 34 17.33 9.74 0.53
C THR A 34 18.67 9.05 0.39
N ARG A 35 19.30 8.74 1.54
CA ARG A 35 20.51 7.91 1.59
C ARG A 35 20.15 6.43 1.77
N GLY A 36 19.10 6.14 2.52
CA GLY A 36 18.64 4.78 2.81
C GLY A 36 17.43 4.35 2.00
N TYR A 37 17.06 3.09 2.15
CA TYR A 37 15.87 2.45 1.56
C TYR A 37 15.85 2.41 0.02
N ARG A 38 16.96 2.72 -0.66
CA ARG A 38 17.03 2.83 -2.12
C ARG A 38 16.65 1.54 -2.84
N GLN A 39 16.96 0.38 -2.23
CA GLN A 39 16.71 -0.94 -2.82
C GLN A 39 15.59 -1.69 -2.09
N HIS A 40 14.74 -0.99 -1.36
CA HIS A 40 13.69 -1.65 -0.59
C HIS A 40 12.74 -2.42 -1.54
N PRO A 41 12.48 -3.72 -1.27
CA PRO A 41 11.70 -4.57 -2.19
C PRO A 41 10.31 -4.02 -2.53
N GLN A 42 9.65 -3.35 -1.59
CA GLN A 42 8.32 -2.78 -1.80
C GLN A 42 8.30 -1.71 -2.90
N LEU A 43 9.44 -1.11 -3.24
CA LEU A 43 9.54 -0.09 -4.27
C LEU A 43 9.58 -0.67 -5.69
N GLN A 44 9.86 -1.96 -5.82
CA GLN A 44 10.10 -2.57 -7.13
C GLN A 44 8.91 -2.42 -8.07
N ARG A 45 7.70 -2.56 -7.57
CA ARG A 45 6.49 -2.41 -8.38
C ARG A 45 6.30 -1.00 -8.93
N PHE A 46 6.86 0.01 -8.27
CA PHE A 46 6.86 1.40 -8.75
C PHE A 46 8.03 1.64 -9.70
N ARG A 47 9.22 1.14 -9.35
CA ARG A 47 10.42 1.30 -10.18
C ARG A 47 10.29 0.66 -11.56
N SER A 48 9.50 -0.40 -11.67
CA SER A 48 9.27 -1.09 -12.94
C SER A 48 8.33 -0.32 -13.88
N GLN A 49 7.70 0.75 -13.42
CA GLN A 49 6.79 1.55 -14.22
C GLN A 49 7.56 2.61 -15.01
N ARG A 50 6.93 3.09 -16.09
CA ARG A 50 7.52 4.15 -16.95
C ARG A 50 7.75 5.45 -16.18
N ASN A 51 6.83 5.80 -15.28
CA ASN A 51 6.92 7.00 -14.45
C ASN A 51 6.64 6.64 -12.98
N PRO A 52 7.66 6.16 -12.25
CA PRO A 52 7.48 5.74 -10.86
C PRO A 52 6.94 6.84 -9.94
N VAL A 53 7.40 8.07 -10.13
CA VAL A 53 6.98 9.20 -9.28
C VAL A 53 5.50 9.53 -9.48
N ALA A 54 5.01 9.53 -10.72
CA ALA A 54 3.59 9.73 -10.99
C ALA A 54 2.75 8.62 -10.35
N CYS A 55 3.24 7.39 -10.37
CA CYS A 55 2.55 6.25 -9.77
C CYS A 55 2.47 6.37 -8.25
N ILE A 56 3.57 6.70 -7.57
CA ILE A 56 3.53 6.87 -6.11
C ILE A 56 2.69 8.08 -5.70
N ASN A 57 2.68 9.14 -6.51
CA ASN A 57 1.82 10.29 -6.26
C ASN A 57 0.34 9.90 -6.33
N SER A 58 -0.06 9.12 -7.32
CA SER A 58 -1.43 8.62 -7.43
C SER A 58 -1.79 7.71 -6.25
N TYR A 59 -0.88 6.82 -5.88
CA TYR A 59 -1.02 5.96 -4.71
C TYR A 59 -1.30 6.78 -3.45
N LEU A 60 -0.47 7.78 -3.19
CA LEU A 60 -0.59 8.68 -2.05
C LEU A 60 -1.90 9.48 -2.09
N GLY A 61 -2.37 9.84 -3.27
CA GLY A 61 -3.65 10.52 -3.43
C GLY A 61 -4.80 9.71 -2.86
N PHE A 62 -4.82 8.40 -3.08
CA PHE A 62 -5.86 7.53 -2.54
C PHE A 62 -5.73 7.36 -1.03
N VAL A 63 -4.50 7.31 -0.50
CA VAL A 63 -4.28 7.28 0.95
C VAL A 63 -4.77 8.57 1.60
N GLN A 64 -4.44 9.71 1.01
CA GLN A 64 -4.87 11.02 1.51
C GLN A 64 -6.40 11.14 1.49
N THR A 65 -7.05 10.65 0.45
CA THR A 65 -8.52 10.64 0.34
C THR A 65 -9.14 9.84 1.49
N GLU A 66 -8.59 8.67 1.81
CA GLU A 66 -9.09 7.88 2.94
C GLU A 66 -8.88 8.61 4.27
N GLY A 67 -7.72 9.24 4.45
CA GLY A 67 -7.46 10.06 5.63
C GLY A 67 -8.46 11.20 5.77
N ALA A 68 -8.73 11.91 4.70
CA ALA A 68 -9.72 13.01 4.68
C ALA A 68 -11.12 12.51 5.04
N ARG A 69 -11.52 11.35 4.51
CA ARG A 69 -12.79 10.72 4.83
C ARG A 69 -12.94 10.46 6.33
N ARG A 70 -11.83 10.14 7.00
CA ARG A 70 -11.81 9.90 8.46
C ARG A 70 -11.62 11.17 9.30
N GLY A 71 -11.50 12.35 8.65
CA GLY A 71 -11.25 13.61 9.33
C GLY A 71 -9.78 13.87 9.66
N TYR A 72 -8.85 13.14 9.04
CA TYR A 72 -7.42 13.35 9.21
C TYR A 72 -6.92 14.45 8.26
N HIS A 73 -5.87 15.15 8.67
CA HIS A 73 -5.30 16.26 7.90
C HIS A 73 -3.95 15.88 7.30
N PHE A 74 -3.93 14.88 6.42
CA PHE A 74 -2.73 14.56 5.66
C PHE A 74 -2.46 15.68 4.66
N ASP A 75 -1.24 16.19 4.66
CA ASP A 75 -0.86 17.37 3.88
C ASP A 75 -0.73 17.03 2.39
N ARG A 76 -1.73 17.41 1.60
CA ARG A 76 -1.77 17.19 0.15
C ARG A 76 -0.60 17.86 -0.59
N SER A 77 -0.05 18.94 -0.05
CA SER A 77 1.06 19.64 -0.71
C SER A 77 2.33 18.78 -0.77
N LYS A 78 2.41 17.73 0.05
CA LYS A 78 3.52 16.78 0.04
C LYS A 78 3.43 15.78 -1.10
N ILE A 79 2.27 15.66 -1.74
CA ILE A 79 2.08 14.82 -2.92
C ILE A 79 2.41 15.68 -4.15
N GLY A 80 3.23 15.16 -5.07
CA GLY A 80 3.53 15.86 -6.30
C GLY A 80 2.29 16.04 -7.19
N ARG A 81 2.38 16.96 -8.14
CA ARG A 81 1.28 17.28 -9.07
C ARG A 81 1.08 16.22 -10.13
N THR A 82 2.15 15.56 -10.58
CA THR A 82 2.05 14.54 -11.61
C THR A 82 1.29 13.32 -11.08
N ARG A 83 0.40 12.80 -11.92
CA ARG A 83 -0.38 11.60 -11.62
C ARG A 83 -0.28 10.66 -12.80
N THR A 84 -0.42 9.36 -12.55
CA THR A 84 -0.58 8.41 -13.65
C THR A 84 -2.05 8.34 -14.06
N SER A 85 -2.28 8.25 -15.36
CA SER A 85 -3.62 8.00 -15.92
C SER A 85 -3.90 6.49 -16.03
N GLY A 86 -2.85 5.66 -15.91
CA GLY A 86 -2.97 4.23 -15.99
C GLY A 86 -3.11 3.57 -14.64
N VAL A 87 -3.24 2.26 -14.67
CA VAL A 87 -3.28 1.42 -13.47
C VAL A 87 -2.08 0.48 -13.49
N LEU A 88 -1.63 0.09 -12.29
CA LEU A 88 -0.59 -0.91 -12.12
C LEU A 88 -1.25 -2.27 -11.93
N ARG A 89 -0.70 -3.29 -12.61
CA ARG A 89 -1.15 -4.66 -12.39
C ARG A 89 -0.54 -5.21 -11.10
N GLU A 90 -1.38 -5.83 -10.30
CA GLU A 90 -0.94 -6.56 -9.13
C GLU A 90 -1.66 -7.91 -9.10
N THR A 91 -1.10 -8.89 -8.42
CA THR A 91 -1.63 -10.26 -8.48
C THR A 91 -2.61 -10.55 -7.36
N SER A 92 -3.55 -11.45 -7.64
CA SER A 92 -4.49 -11.94 -6.63
C SER A 92 -3.75 -12.65 -5.48
N GLY A 93 -2.67 -13.35 -5.78
CA GLY A 93 -1.85 -13.99 -4.75
C GLY A 93 -1.18 -12.99 -3.82
N GLN A 94 -0.68 -11.88 -4.36
CA GLN A 94 -0.11 -10.81 -3.55
C GLN A 94 -1.16 -10.16 -2.65
N LEU A 95 -2.34 -9.87 -3.22
CA LEU A 95 -3.44 -9.28 -2.46
C LEU A 95 -3.88 -10.19 -1.31
N THR A 96 -4.03 -11.49 -1.57
CA THR A 96 -4.40 -12.47 -0.55
C THR A 96 -3.35 -12.59 0.55
N TYR A 97 -2.07 -12.63 0.17
CA TYR A 97 -0.96 -12.65 1.13
C TYR A 97 -1.01 -11.43 2.06
N GLU A 98 -1.18 -10.25 1.49
CA GLU A 98 -1.27 -9.01 2.26
C GLU A 98 -2.49 -8.98 3.17
N TRP A 99 -3.64 -9.50 2.67
CA TRP A 99 -4.86 -9.56 3.46
C TRP A 99 -4.69 -10.39 4.71
N GLN A 100 -4.10 -11.58 4.57
CA GLN A 100 -3.80 -12.45 5.71
C GLN A 100 -2.85 -11.77 6.68
N HIS A 101 -1.85 -11.09 6.16
CA HIS A 101 -0.88 -10.34 6.97
C HIS A 101 -1.56 -9.20 7.74
N LEU A 102 -2.47 -8.47 7.10
CA LEU A 102 -3.23 -7.40 7.75
C LEU A 102 -4.12 -7.96 8.87
N ILE A 103 -4.85 -9.03 8.61
CA ILE A 103 -5.74 -9.63 9.61
C ILE A 103 -4.93 -10.03 10.86
N ARG A 104 -3.76 -10.65 10.69
CA ARG A 104 -2.89 -11.01 11.83
C ARG A 104 -2.46 -9.78 12.63
N LYS A 105 -2.08 -8.70 11.95
CA LYS A 105 -1.74 -7.44 12.62
C LYS A 105 -2.92 -6.87 13.39
N LEU A 106 -4.10 -6.90 12.79
CA LEU A 106 -5.31 -6.38 13.43
C LEU A 106 -5.74 -7.22 14.63
N GLU A 107 -5.53 -8.54 14.59
CA GLU A 107 -5.84 -9.41 15.73
C GLU A 107 -5.14 -8.96 17.01
N SER A 108 -3.93 -8.43 16.89
CA SER A 108 -3.19 -7.93 18.02
C SER A 108 -3.48 -6.45 18.33
N ARG A 109 -3.65 -5.59 17.31
CA ARG A 109 -3.82 -4.15 17.51
C ARG A 109 -5.27 -3.68 17.65
N ASN A 110 -6.18 -4.33 16.96
CA ASN A 110 -7.60 -3.97 16.92
C ASN A 110 -8.45 -5.22 16.63
N PRO A 111 -8.64 -6.09 17.66
CA PRO A 111 -9.35 -7.35 17.46
C PRO A 111 -10.77 -7.20 16.92
N GLU A 112 -11.44 -6.12 17.28
CA GLU A 112 -12.79 -5.83 16.82
C GLU A 112 -12.82 -5.59 15.31
N LEU A 113 -11.87 -4.83 14.80
CA LEU A 113 -11.72 -4.58 13.36
C LEU A 113 -11.34 -5.87 12.63
N ALA A 114 -10.44 -6.68 13.19
CA ALA A 114 -10.08 -7.97 12.64
C ALA A 114 -11.33 -8.86 12.48
N ARG A 115 -12.16 -8.91 13.49
CA ARG A 115 -13.42 -9.67 13.47
C ARG A 115 -14.36 -9.18 12.37
N ARG A 116 -14.44 -7.87 12.22
CA ARG A 116 -15.27 -7.23 11.19
C ARG A 116 -14.83 -7.60 9.77
N TRP A 117 -13.52 -7.65 9.53
CA TRP A 117 -12.98 -7.93 8.21
C TRP A 117 -12.90 -9.42 7.86
N ARG A 118 -12.99 -10.33 8.84
CA ARG A 118 -12.88 -11.77 8.58
C ARG A 118 -13.94 -12.30 7.62
N SER A 119 -15.09 -11.65 7.52
CA SER A 119 -16.14 -12.05 6.60
C SER A 119 -15.88 -11.59 5.16
N VAL A 120 -14.91 -10.71 4.95
CA VAL A 120 -14.58 -10.20 3.62
C VAL A 120 -13.75 -11.26 2.89
N ARG A 121 -14.28 -11.79 1.80
CA ARG A 121 -13.61 -12.85 1.01
C ARG A 121 -12.68 -12.28 -0.05
N ARG A 122 -13.06 -11.15 -0.66
CA ARG A 122 -12.31 -10.50 -1.73
C ARG A 122 -12.13 -9.04 -1.37
N PRO A 123 -11.04 -8.71 -0.67
CA PRO A 123 -10.78 -7.31 -0.31
C PRO A 123 -10.53 -6.48 -1.57
N GLN A 124 -10.94 -5.23 -1.51
CA GLN A 124 -10.65 -4.28 -2.57
C GLN A 124 -9.18 -3.90 -2.53
N ALA A 125 -8.63 -3.62 -3.71
CA ALA A 125 -7.29 -3.06 -3.84
C ALA A 125 -7.36 -1.53 -3.80
N ASN A 126 -6.22 -0.89 -3.50
CA ASN A 126 -6.04 0.53 -3.76
C ASN A 126 -6.39 0.77 -5.24
N PRO A 127 -7.17 1.81 -5.57
CA PRO A 127 -7.61 2.05 -6.95
C PRO A 127 -6.50 2.20 -7.98
N LEU A 128 -5.26 2.43 -7.56
CA LEU A 128 -4.11 2.42 -8.46
C LEU A 128 -3.90 1.04 -9.10
N PHE A 129 -4.32 -0.04 -8.43
CA PHE A 129 -4.02 -1.40 -8.84
C PHE A 129 -5.19 -2.07 -9.53
N ARG A 130 -4.87 -2.81 -10.61
CA ARG A 130 -5.77 -3.74 -11.26
C ARG A 130 -5.30 -5.15 -10.90
N ILE A 131 -6.17 -5.94 -10.29
CA ILE A 131 -5.83 -7.28 -9.84
C ILE A 131 -5.97 -8.27 -11.00
N VAL A 132 -4.90 -9.02 -11.23
CA VAL A 132 -4.84 -10.08 -12.22
C VAL A 132 -4.45 -11.40 -11.56
N ALA A 133 -4.71 -12.53 -12.21
CA ALA A 133 -4.32 -13.83 -11.69
C ALA A 133 -2.80 -13.92 -11.56
N GLY A 134 -2.32 -14.50 -10.46
CA GLY A 134 -0.89 -14.71 -10.23
C GLY A 134 -0.61 -15.02 -8.78
N GLY A 135 0.61 -15.50 -8.51
CA GLY A 135 1.10 -15.82 -7.17
C GLY A 135 1.62 -14.60 -6.42
N VAL A 136 2.13 -14.85 -5.22
CA VAL A 136 2.83 -13.83 -4.44
C VAL A 136 4.00 -13.29 -5.24
N ARG A 137 4.21 -11.99 -5.19
CA ARG A 137 5.29 -11.35 -5.96
C ARG A 137 6.67 -11.76 -5.47
N PRO A 138 7.66 -11.87 -6.39
CA PRO A 138 9.03 -12.26 -6.01
C PRO A 138 9.70 -11.29 -5.03
N TRP A 139 9.31 -10.02 -5.05
CA TRP A 139 9.89 -9.02 -4.15
C TRP A 139 9.32 -9.08 -2.73
N GLU A 140 8.23 -9.83 -2.51
CA GLU A 140 7.64 -9.95 -1.17
C GLU A 140 8.51 -10.84 -0.28
N LYS A 141 8.81 -10.37 0.93
CA LYS A 141 9.50 -11.19 1.92
C LYS A 141 8.49 -12.05 2.66
N VAL A 142 8.39 -13.30 2.23
CA VAL A 142 7.54 -14.27 2.91
C VAL A 142 8.27 -14.75 4.15
N THR A 143 7.66 -14.58 5.33
CA THR A 143 8.22 -15.09 6.58
C THR A 143 7.96 -16.59 6.69
N GLY A 144 8.92 -17.32 7.28
CA GLY A 144 8.84 -18.77 7.39
C GLY A 144 7.55 -19.24 8.06
N GLY A 145 6.89 -20.24 7.45
CA GLY A 145 5.64 -20.81 7.96
C GLY A 145 4.38 -20.09 7.52
N GLU A 146 4.48 -19.05 6.72
CA GLU A 146 3.31 -18.29 6.22
C GLU A 146 2.92 -18.64 4.79
N LEU A 147 3.51 -19.68 4.25
CA LEU A 147 3.18 -20.17 2.91
C LEU A 147 1.96 -21.07 2.92
#